data_a5549c746119ff4b914b37da715df505
#
_entry.id   a5549c746119ff4b914b37da715df505
#
_cell.length_a   1.000
_cell.length_b   1.000
_cell.length_c   1.000
_cell.angle_alpha   90.00
_cell.angle_beta   90.00
_cell.angle_gamma   90.00
#
_symmetry.space_group_name_H-M   'P 1'
#
loop_
_entity.id
_entity.type
_entity.pdbx_description
1 polymer ?
#
loop_
_entity_poly.entity_id
_entity_poly.type
_entity_poly.pdbx_seq_one_letter_code
_entity_poly.pdbx_strand_id
1 'polypeptide(L)'
;MADKLAGRVRLAETVAGLERLEREISAWVERRRAHDRLGQYATPLATLELTLTGAVRALREEAGTLPANQPVGERFAAARVLDRRATLVREVLTWFRAKFDQRDDAEVAGVLAAADEVVWSCWKEAFDSAALGGDAVAERGPAPLPYLDPRGGAEAFVRDQPPPGLGASEADQALGRFLVRLPVPVVRLPVGCLDTPWWLGLLAHEVGHHLQYDLLPELALVAEVGEVVAGAVNGDPLEAARWRGWSRELFADACALLALGPAAIGVTLQVELGGEATLLDGGRGRYPAPVVRLAFLAELARQLRLSPQDPLGGLDPALLTAPHAGGEADGTTDSEPGIEPDDTKDGDPLAARRERARADLERVPTVAAALLQAPLGGLGPLPRLFRFKAADHGALGRIAGWAEALEHGDARPEPTLRAAREAAAGALLVWQRLAATADDAQRAEALGRLAGGLPPLLAGCREAGTRAGEDARAPEDRGGELAALLREAIPDATAAMDGDADLDAGARVS
;
A
#
# COMPACT_ATOMS: atom_id res chain seq x y z
N MET A 1 -43.03 -17.25 33.94
CA MET A 1 -41.99 -18.29 33.91
C MET A 1 -41.44 -18.51 32.50
N ALA A 2 -42.28 -18.56 31.46
CA ALA A 2 -41.88 -18.69 30.06
C ALA A 2 -40.93 -17.56 29.61
N ASP A 3 -41.21 -16.29 29.95
CA ASP A 3 -40.40 -15.11 29.55
C ASP A 3 -38.97 -15.15 30.12
N LYS A 4 -38.83 -15.61 31.40
CA LYS A 4 -37.49 -15.77 32.00
C LYS A 4 -36.67 -16.85 31.30
N LEU A 5 -37.33 -17.91 30.79
CA LEU A 5 -36.69 -18.96 30.01
C LEU A 5 -36.22 -18.42 28.67
N ALA A 6 -37.06 -17.67 27.94
CA ALA A 6 -36.70 -17.07 26.63
C ALA A 6 -35.48 -16.18 26.73
N GLY A 7 -35.39 -15.29 27.73
CA GLY A 7 -34.21 -14.43 27.91
C GLY A 7 -32.93 -15.20 28.25
N ARG A 8 -33.03 -16.32 28.97
CA ARG A 8 -31.88 -17.20 29.25
C ARG A 8 -31.43 -17.93 28.00
N VAL A 9 -32.36 -18.45 27.21
CA VAL A 9 -32.03 -19.12 25.94
C VAL A 9 -31.34 -18.16 25.00
N ARG A 10 -31.84 -16.93 24.83
CA ARG A 10 -31.24 -15.94 23.95
C ARG A 10 -29.80 -15.59 24.33
N LEU A 11 -29.51 -15.34 25.61
CA LEU A 11 -28.17 -15.05 26.08
C LEU A 11 -27.25 -16.29 25.91
N ALA A 12 -27.74 -17.48 26.16
CA ALA A 12 -26.97 -18.73 25.94
C ALA A 12 -26.61 -18.91 24.44
N GLU A 13 -27.51 -18.55 23.52
CA GLU A 13 -27.25 -18.56 22.09
C GLU A 13 -26.15 -17.57 21.72
N THR A 14 -26.16 -16.34 22.27
CA THR A 14 -25.12 -15.32 22.07
C THR A 14 -23.76 -15.83 22.58
N VAL A 15 -23.69 -16.38 23.79
CA VAL A 15 -22.47 -16.98 24.36
C VAL A 15 -21.94 -18.12 23.48
N ALA A 16 -22.80 -19.03 23.05
CA ALA A 16 -22.43 -20.12 22.15
C ALA A 16 -21.94 -19.57 20.77
N GLY A 17 -22.50 -18.44 20.33
CA GLY A 17 -22.05 -17.70 19.14
C GLY A 17 -20.62 -17.17 19.29
N LEU A 18 -20.33 -16.54 20.43
CA LEU A 18 -18.98 -16.05 20.76
C LEU A 18 -17.96 -17.18 20.84
N GLU A 19 -18.32 -18.32 21.46
CA GLU A 19 -17.43 -19.49 21.52
C GLU A 19 -17.15 -20.10 20.13
N ARG A 20 -18.15 -20.09 19.24
CA ARG A 20 -17.92 -20.52 17.85
C ARG A 20 -16.97 -19.57 17.12
N LEU A 21 -17.14 -18.24 17.32
CA LEU A 21 -16.27 -17.24 16.71
C LEU A 21 -14.82 -17.39 17.21
N GLU A 22 -14.60 -17.61 18.51
CA GLU A 22 -13.27 -17.87 19.07
C GLU A 22 -12.59 -19.06 18.38
N ARG A 23 -13.31 -20.20 18.27
CA ARG A 23 -12.80 -21.38 17.57
C ARG A 23 -12.55 -21.14 16.08
N GLU A 24 -13.41 -20.37 15.41
CA GLU A 24 -13.24 -20.00 14.00
C GLU A 24 -11.95 -19.21 13.78
N ILE A 25 -11.66 -18.23 14.65
CA ILE A 25 -10.44 -17.41 14.60
C ILE A 25 -9.21 -18.31 14.75
N SER A 26 -9.14 -19.11 15.82
CA SER A 26 -7.98 -19.96 16.09
C SER A 26 -7.74 -21.00 14.98
N ALA A 27 -8.78 -21.64 14.49
CA ALA A 27 -8.68 -22.62 13.42
C ALA A 27 -8.23 -21.98 12.09
N TRP A 28 -8.65 -20.74 11.80
CA TRP A 28 -8.20 -20.02 10.62
C TRP A 28 -6.71 -19.63 10.74
N VAL A 29 -6.29 -19.06 11.87
CA VAL A 29 -4.90 -18.69 12.11
C VAL A 29 -3.98 -19.90 12.03
N GLU A 30 -4.36 -21.04 12.63
CA GLU A 30 -3.59 -22.28 12.56
C GLU A 30 -3.35 -22.71 11.09
N ARG A 31 -4.39 -22.71 10.26
CA ARG A 31 -4.25 -23.01 8.82
C ARG A 31 -3.33 -22.05 8.11
N ARG A 32 -3.41 -20.73 8.39
CA ARG A 32 -2.52 -19.72 7.77
C ARG A 32 -1.06 -19.87 8.20
N ARG A 33 -0.81 -20.18 9.47
CA ARG A 33 0.55 -20.44 9.99
C ARG A 33 1.17 -21.71 9.41
N ALA A 34 0.35 -22.69 9.05
CA ALA A 34 0.80 -23.92 8.40
C ALA A 34 1.09 -23.74 6.90
N HIS A 35 0.69 -22.61 6.29
CA HIS A 35 0.91 -22.34 4.87
C HIS A 35 2.40 -22.01 4.63
N ASP A 36 3.07 -22.72 3.73
CA ASP A 36 4.52 -22.66 3.48
C ASP A 36 5.05 -21.29 3.09
N ARG A 37 4.24 -20.44 2.45
CA ARG A 37 4.60 -19.08 2.02
C ARG A 37 4.28 -17.99 3.03
N LEU A 38 3.56 -18.30 4.12
CA LEU A 38 3.15 -17.33 5.11
C LEU A 38 4.01 -17.32 6.39
N GLY A 39 5.13 -18.03 6.40
CA GLY A 39 6.03 -18.11 7.56
C GLY A 39 6.49 -16.74 8.09
N GLN A 40 6.73 -15.77 7.20
CA GLN A 40 7.10 -14.39 7.58
C GLN A 40 6.00 -13.65 8.35
N TYR A 41 4.77 -14.13 8.31
CA TYR A 41 3.62 -13.55 9.03
C TYR A 41 3.26 -14.32 10.30
N ALA A 42 4.14 -15.19 10.81
CA ALA A 42 3.85 -15.99 12.00
C ALA A 42 3.53 -15.12 13.23
N THR A 43 4.32 -14.09 13.50
CA THR A 43 4.11 -13.12 14.59
C THR A 43 2.84 -12.28 14.38
N PRO A 44 2.63 -11.64 13.20
CA PRO A 44 1.38 -10.93 12.93
C PRO A 44 0.13 -11.79 13.07
N LEU A 45 0.16 -13.03 12.59
CA LEU A 45 -0.98 -13.96 12.74
C LEU A 45 -1.23 -14.32 14.19
N ALA A 46 -0.17 -14.48 15.00
CA ALA A 46 -0.30 -14.70 16.44
C ALA A 46 -0.88 -13.47 17.15
N THR A 47 -0.42 -12.26 16.82
CA THR A 47 -0.99 -11.00 17.34
C THR A 47 -2.47 -10.87 16.98
N LEU A 48 -2.83 -11.20 15.74
CA LEU A 48 -4.22 -11.15 15.28
C LEU A 48 -5.09 -12.16 16.05
N GLU A 49 -4.59 -13.39 16.27
CA GLU A 49 -5.28 -14.40 17.07
C GLU A 49 -5.52 -13.92 18.49
N LEU A 50 -4.46 -13.47 19.20
CA LEU A 50 -4.55 -12.99 20.57
C LEU A 50 -5.55 -11.85 20.69
N THR A 51 -5.46 -10.87 19.78
CA THR A 51 -6.31 -9.69 19.78
C THR A 51 -7.78 -10.02 19.55
N LEU A 52 -8.10 -10.80 18.50
CA LEU A 52 -9.49 -11.14 18.19
C LEU A 52 -10.11 -12.09 19.22
N THR A 53 -9.38 -13.12 19.68
CA THR A 53 -9.87 -14.03 20.72
C THR A 53 -9.96 -13.32 22.06
N GLY A 54 -9.05 -12.42 22.38
CA GLY A 54 -9.09 -11.57 23.58
C GLY A 54 -10.34 -10.69 23.61
N ALA A 55 -10.69 -10.03 22.49
CA ALA A 55 -11.93 -9.27 22.38
C ALA A 55 -13.18 -10.16 22.56
N VAL A 56 -13.20 -11.33 21.94
CA VAL A 56 -14.33 -12.29 22.10
C VAL A 56 -14.47 -12.75 23.54
N ARG A 57 -13.36 -13.03 24.25
CA ARG A 57 -13.38 -13.39 25.67
C ARG A 57 -13.93 -12.25 26.53
N ALA A 58 -13.52 -11.01 26.28
CA ALA A 58 -14.05 -9.84 26.98
C ALA A 58 -15.57 -9.70 26.80
N LEU A 59 -16.10 -9.94 25.57
CA LEU A 59 -17.55 -9.96 25.33
C LEU A 59 -18.25 -11.12 26.07
N ARG A 60 -17.62 -12.30 26.18
CA ARG A 60 -18.15 -13.42 26.97
C ARG A 60 -18.18 -13.11 28.47
N GLU A 61 -17.14 -12.51 29.00
CA GLU A 61 -17.10 -12.07 30.41
C GLU A 61 -18.22 -11.05 30.67
N GLU A 62 -18.42 -10.08 29.78
CA GLU A 62 -19.51 -9.11 29.86
C GLU A 62 -20.87 -9.82 29.87
N ALA A 63 -21.11 -10.82 29.00
CA ALA A 63 -22.31 -11.64 29.03
C ALA A 63 -22.51 -12.36 30.38
N GLY A 64 -21.42 -12.84 31.00
CA GLY A 64 -21.43 -13.53 32.30
C GLY A 64 -21.71 -12.61 33.48
N THR A 65 -21.47 -11.30 33.37
CA THR A 65 -21.73 -10.31 34.44
C THR A 65 -23.20 -9.84 34.47
N LEU A 66 -24.00 -10.15 33.45
CA LEU A 66 -25.40 -9.73 33.38
C LEU A 66 -26.21 -10.33 34.53
N PRO A 67 -26.97 -9.50 35.31
CA PRO A 67 -27.70 -9.99 36.47
C PRO A 67 -28.71 -11.09 36.14
N ALA A 68 -28.73 -12.16 36.93
CA ALA A 68 -29.64 -13.29 36.73
C ALA A 68 -31.13 -12.92 36.87
N ASN A 69 -31.44 -11.82 37.55
CA ASN A 69 -32.80 -11.29 37.78
C ASN A 69 -33.21 -10.17 36.84
N GLN A 70 -32.35 -9.78 35.88
CA GLN A 70 -32.62 -8.73 34.92
C GLN A 70 -33.92 -8.99 34.14
N PRO A 71 -34.74 -7.95 33.83
CA PRO A 71 -35.93 -8.07 32.99
C PRO A 71 -35.63 -8.71 31.63
N VAL A 72 -36.61 -9.45 31.09
CA VAL A 72 -36.42 -10.17 29.83
C VAL A 72 -36.04 -9.22 28.68
N GLY A 73 -36.72 -8.09 28.57
CA GLY A 73 -36.45 -7.08 27.54
C GLY A 73 -35.01 -6.57 27.59
N GLU A 74 -34.51 -6.28 28.77
CA GLU A 74 -33.10 -5.81 28.96
C GLU A 74 -32.09 -6.89 28.59
N ARG A 75 -32.36 -8.19 28.89
CA ARG A 75 -31.49 -9.29 28.45
C ARG A 75 -31.47 -9.45 26.95
N PHE A 76 -32.61 -9.29 26.29
CA PHE A 76 -32.66 -9.29 24.83
C PHE A 76 -31.91 -8.11 24.21
N ALA A 77 -32.01 -6.93 24.83
CA ALA A 77 -31.26 -5.76 24.42
C ALA A 77 -29.74 -5.97 24.58
N ALA A 78 -29.31 -6.45 25.76
CA ALA A 78 -27.91 -6.78 26.02
C ALA A 78 -27.37 -7.86 25.05
N ALA A 79 -28.12 -8.94 24.81
CA ALA A 79 -27.72 -9.95 23.83
C ALA A 79 -27.56 -9.36 22.43
N ARG A 80 -28.45 -8.45 21.99
CA ARG A 80 -28.33 -7.78 20.68
C ARG A 80 -27.10 -6.89 20.60
N VAL A 81 -26.74 -6.17 21.64
CA VAL A 81 -25.52 -5.36 21.72
C VAL A 81 -24.30 -6.25 21.57
N LEU A 82 -24.21 -7.35 22.33
CA LEU A 82 -23.10 -8.31 22.24
C LEU A 82 -22.99 -8.97 20.86
N ASP A 83 -24.12 -9.33 20.24
CA ASP A 83 -24.12 -9.89 18.88
C ASP A 83 -23.61 -8.88 17.85
N ARG A 84 -23.98 -7.60 17.97
CA ARG A 84 -23.47 -6.54 17.07
C ARG A 84 -21.97 -6.32 17.26
N ARG A 85 -21.47 -6.30 18.51
CA ARG A 85 -20.04 -6.21 18.80
C ARG A 85 -19.29 -7.43 18.24
N ALA A 86 -19.84 -8.64 18.38
CA ALA A 86 -19.28 -9.86 17.80
C ALA A 86 -19.25 -9.82 16.25
N THR A 87 -20.25 -9.19 15.63
CA THR A 87 -20.26 -8.96 14.18
C THR A 87 -19.08 -8.09 13.75
N LEU A 88 -18.76 -7.01 14.47
CA LEU A 88 -17.59 -6.19 14.17
C LEU A 88 -16.26 -6.95 14.31
N VAL A 89 -16.11 -7.82 15.33
CA VAL A 89 -14.94 -8.72 15.43
C VAL A 89 -14.86 -9.63 14.20
N ARG A 90 -15.98 -10.15 13.72
CA ARG A 90 -16.03 -10.99 12.52
C ARG A 90 -15.70 -10.20 11.24
N GLU A 91 -16.08 -8.93 11.16
CA GLU A 91 -15.72 -8.05 10.04
C GLU A 91 -14.20 -7.84 9.97
N VAL A 92 -13.54 -7.61 11.10
CA VAL A 92 -12.06 -7.56 11.16
C VAL A 92 -11.45 -8.87 10.68
N LEU A 93 -11.91 -10.01 11.18
CA LEU A 93 -11.46 -11.31 10.71
C LEU A 93 -11.65 -11.48 9.20
N THR A 94 -12.83 -11.13 8.70
CA THR A 94 -13.19 -11.23 7.27
C THR A 94 -12.30 -10.34 6.42
N TRP A 95 -11.97 -9.14 6.89
CA TRP A 95 -11.08 -8.22 6.20
C TRP A 95 -9.68 -8.83 5.99
N PHE A 96 -9.11 -9.52 7.01
CA PHE A 96 -7.83 -10.21 6.87
C PHE A 96 -7.96 -11.48 6.02
N ARG A 97 -9.02 -12.26 6.23
CA ARG A 97 -9.27 -13.48 5.43
C ARG A 97 -9.31 -13.18 3.95
N ALA A 98 -10.00 -12.11 3.54
CA ALA A 98 -10.07 -11.69 2.15
C ALA A 98 -8.71 -11.43 1.50
N LYS A 99 -7.64 -11.24 2.27
CA LYS A 99 -6.28 -11.01 1.77
C LYS A 99 -5.38 -12.23 1.86
N PHE A 100 -5.43 -12.92 3.00
CA PHE A 100 -4.62 -14.12 3.20
C PHE A 100 -5.12 -15.32 2.40
N ASP A 101 -6.46 -15.51 2.36
CA ASP A 101 -7.09 -16.69 1.76
C ASP A 101 -6.99 -16.73 0.23
N GLN A 102 -6.68 -15.61 -0.43
CA GLN A 102 -6.39 -15.59 -1.88
C GLN A 102 -5.28 -16.55 -2.30
N ARG A 103 -4.39 -16.91 -1.38
CA ARG A 103 -3.30 -17.86 -1.65
C ARG A 103 -3.75 -19.31 -1.75
N ASP A 104 -5.01 -19.60 -1.35
CA ASP A 104 -5.64 -20.92 -1.53
C ASP A 104 -6.32 -21.03 -2.91
N ASP A 105 -6.50 -19.92 -3.62
CA ASP A 105 -7.11 -19.90 -4.96
C ASP A 105 -6.03 -20.18 -6.02
N ALA A 106 -6.20 -21.27 -6.75
CA ALA A 106 -5.24 -21.73 -7.75
C ALA A 106 -5.01 -20.73 -8.90
N GLU A 107 -6.00 -19.88 -9.21
CA GLU A 107 -5.89 -18.88 -10.30
C GLU A 107 -4.97 -17.72 -9.89
N VAL A 108 -4.98 -17.34 -8.62
CA VAL A 108 -4.23 -16.16 -8.14
C VAL A 108 -2.98 -16.51 -7.34
N ALA A 109 -2.90 -17.71 -6.79
CA ALA A 109 -1.81 -18.14 -5.90
C ALA A 109 -0.42 -17.97 -6.55
N GLY A 110 -0.29 -18.25 -7.85
CA GLY A 110 0.96 -18.13 -8.59
C GLY A 110 1.47 -16.69 -8.68
N VAL A 111 0.59 -15.75 -8.99
CA VAL A 111 0.93 -14.32 -9.08
C VAL A 111 1.20 -13.74 -7.70
N LEU A 112 0.45 -14.13 -6.68
CA LEU A 112 0.71 -13.70 -5.30
C LEU A 112 2.02 -14.28 -4.75
N ALA A 113 2.37 -15.51 -5.11
CA ALA A 113 3.66 -16.08 -4.76
C ALA A 113 4.83 -15.30 -5.41
N ALA A 114 4.67 -14.85 -6.65
CA ALA A 114 5.62 -13.97 -7.33
C ALA A 114 5.70 -12.59 -6.64
N ALA A 115 4.54 -12.01 -6.32
CA ALA A 115 4.46 -10.74 -5.62
C ALA A 115 5.14 -10.77 -4.24
N ASP A 116 4.95 -11.85 -3.47
CA ASP A 116 5.62 -12.08 -2.18
C ASP A 116 7.15 -12.03 -2.32
N GLU A 117 7.71 -12.59 -3.41
CA GLU A 117 9.17 -12.58 -3.63
C GLU A 117 9.68 -11.18 -4.04
N VAL A 118 8.95 -10.46 -4.88
CA VAL A 118 9.31 -9.09 -5.26
C VAL A 118 9.28 -8.18 -4.03
N VAL A 119 8.19 -8.21 -3.24
CA VAL A 119 8.07 -7.46 -1.99
C VAL A 119 9.23 -7.80 -1.04
N TRP A 120 9.47 -9.08 -0.82
CA TRP A 120 10.53 -9.54 0.08
C TRP A 120 11.89 -9.01 -0.34
N SER A 121 12.22 -9.07 -1.62
CA SER A 121 13.51 -8.64 -2.14
C SER A 121 13.76 -7.13 -1.97
N CYS A 122 12.71 -6.31 -2.05
CA CYS A 122 12.80 -4.88 -1.80
C CYS A 122 12.84 -4.56 -0.29
N TRP A 123 11.98 -5.22 0.48
CA TRP A 123 11.81 -5.00 1.90
C TRP A 123 13.03 -5.43 2.72
N LYS A 124 13.43 -6.70 2.57
CA LYS A 124 14.50 -7.30 3.38
C LYS A 124 15.83 -6.58 3.18
N GLU A 125 16.21 -6.31 1.93
CA GLU A 125 17.50 -5.68 1.68
C GLU A 125 17.62 -4.29 2.31
N ALA A 126 16.56 -3.50 2.28
CA ALA A 126 16.54 -2.19 2.88
C ALA A 126 16.74 -2.26 4.41
N PHE A 127 16.05 -3.18 5.10
CA PHE A 127 16.23 -3.41 6.53
C PHE A 127 17.61 -3.97 6.88
N ASP A 128 18.09 -4.96 6.15
CA ASP A 128 19.43 -5.55 6.39
C ASP A 128 20.54 -4.50 6.17
N SER A 129 20.35 -3.61 5.19
CA SER A 129 21.32 -2.54 4.93
C SER A 129 21.24 -1.43 5.96
N ALA A 130 20.06 -1.07 6.43
CA ALA A 130 19.84 -0.10 7.48
C ALA A 130 20.47 -0.58 8.81
N ALA A 131 20.26 -1.83 9.19
CA ALA A 131 20.82 -2.45 10.39
C ALA A 131 22.36 -2.42 10.44
N LEU A 132 23.04 -2.40 9.28
CA LEU A 132 24.49 -2.23 9.22
C LEU A 132 24.95 -0.79 9.50
N GLY A 133 24.01 0.17 9.57
CA GLY A 133 24.29 1.59 9.69
C GLY A 133 24.26 2.14 11.10
N GLY A 134 23.70 1.46 12.08
CA GLY A 134 23.64 1.91 13.47
C GLY A 134 22.40 1.45 14.24
N ASP A 135 22.32 1.87 15.49
CA ASP A 135 21.32 1.44 16.49
C ASP A 135 19.94 2.11 16.35
N ALA A 136 19.75 3.00 15.39
CA ALA A 136 18.52 3.79 15.23
C ALA A 136 17.40 3.09 14.42
N VAL A 137 17.68 1.90 13.89
CA VAL A 137 16.71 1.16 13.06
C VAL A 137 15.61 0.57 13.93
N ALA A 138 14.36 0.72 13.50
CA ALA A 138 13.25 0.07 14.18
C ALA A 138 13.37 -1.46 14.13
N GLU A 139 12.77 -2.15 15.10
CA GLU A 139 12.64 -3.60 15.03
C GLU A 139 11.95 -3.99 13.72
N ARG A 140 12.60 -4.91 12.99
CA ARG A 140 12.05 -5.37 11.71
C ARG A 140 10.71 -6.07 11.92
N GLY A 141 9.68 -5.53 11.29
CA GLY A 141 8.37 -6.14 11.21
C GLY A 141 8.24 -7.09 10.02
N PRO A 142 7.03 -7.60 9.74
CA PRO A 142 6.77 -8.39 8.55
C PRO A 142 6.86 -7.53 7.29
N ALA A 143 7.29 -8.13 6.20
CA ALA A 143 7.15 -7.52 4.89
C ALA A 143 5.66 -7.27 4.57
N PRO A 144 5.32 -6.25 3.77
CA PRO A 144 3.95 -6.03 3.36
C PRO A 144 3.33 -7.24 2.66
N LEU A 145 2.05 -7.52 2.97
CA LEU A 145 1.29 -8.62 2.37
C LEU A 145 0.64 -8.14 1.06
N PRO A 146 1.07 -8.59 -0.12
CA PRO A 146 0.39 -8.26 -1.36
C PRO A 146 -0.94 -9.02 -1.47
N TYR A 147 -1.96 -8.35 -2.02
CA TYR A 147 -3.25 -8.97 -2.35
C TYR A 147 -3.85 -8.32 -3.59
N LEU A 148 -4.68 -9.05 -4.31
CA LEU A 148 -5.38 -8.57 -5.49
C LEU A 148 -6.74 -7.98 -5.11
N ASP A 149 -7.08 -6.81 -5.69
CA ASP A 149 -8.39 -6.18 -5.53
C ASP A 149 -8.86 -5.63 -6.90
N PRO A 150 -10.11 -5.93 -7.31
CA PRO A 150 -10.66 -5.40 -8.56
C PRO A 150 -10.92 -3.89 -8.53
N ARG A 151 -10.85 -3.27 -7.36
CA ARG A 151 -11.16 -1.85 -7.13
C ARG A 151 -9.91 -0.99 -7.08
N GLY A 152 -9.40 -0.58 -8.24
CA GLY A 152 -8.33 0.43 -8.32
C GLY A 152 -6.94 -0.12 -8.65
N GLY A 153 -5.94 0.78 -8.61
CA GLY A 153 -4.53 0.53 -8.92
C GLY A 153 -3.74 -0.11 -7.77
N ALA A 154 -2.41 -0.16 -7.94
CA ALA A 154 -1.51 -0.49 -6.85
C ALA A 154 -1.59 0.57 -5.75
N GLU A 155 -1.55 0.16 -4.49
CA GLU A 155 -1.61 1.08 -3.35
C GLU A 155 -1.07 0.43 -2.08
N ALA A 156 -0.18 1.13 -1.39
CA ALA A 156 0.30 0.77 -0.07
C ALA A 156 -0.68 1.23 1.02
N PHE A 157 -1.08 0.33 1.90
CA PHE A 157 -1.78 0.68 3.13
C PHE A 157 -0.80 0.65 4.29
N VAL A 158 -0.17 1.79 4.50
CA VAL A 158 0.79 1.98 5.58
C VAL A 158 0.07 2.10 6.93
N ARG A 159 0.79 1.83 8.03
CA ARG A 159 0.22 1.63 9.37
C ARG A 159 -0.63 2.78 9.93
N ASP A 160 -0.46 4.01 9.49
CA ASP A 160 -1.19 5.17 10.04
C ASP A 160 -2.37 5.62 9.20
N GLN A 161 -2.75 4.87 8.19
CA GLN A 161 -3.87 5.23 7.33
C GLN A 161 -4.98 4.18 7.40
N PRO A 162 -6.24 4.59 7.65
CA PRO A 162 -7.34 3.65 7.60
C PRO A 162 -7.47 3.09 6.17
N PRO A 163 -7.57 1.75 6.03
CA PRO A 163 -7.73 1.15 4.72
C PRO A 163 -9.02 1.67 4.07
N PRO A 164 -8.99 2.04 2.78
CA PRO A 164 -10.18 2.46 2.06
C PRO A 164 -11.20 1.32 1.97
N GLY A 165 -12.48 1.68 1.96
CA GLY A 165 -13.58 0.73 1.80
C GLY A 165 -14.21 0.23 3.09
N LEU A 166 -13.78 0.75 4.24
CA LEU A 166 -14.62 0.73 5.43
C LEU A 166 -15.65 1.84 5.27
N GLY A 167 -16.92 1.54 5.47
CA GLY A 167 -18.03 2.45 5.23
C GLY A 167 -17.96 3.74 6.06
N ALA A 168 -18.98 4.60 5.91
CA ALA A 168 -19.05 5.90 6.58
C ALA A 168 -19.65 5.83 8.00
N SER A 169 -20.02 4.64 8.49
CA SER A 169 -20.62 4.51 9.84
C SER A 169 -19.59 4.77 10.94
N GLU A 170 -20.05 5.16 12.13
CA GLU A 170 -19.18 5.34 13.31
C GLU A 170 -18.45 4.04 13.68
N ALA A 171 -19.12 2.89 13.50
CA ALA A 171 -18.52 1.58 13.70
C ALA A 171 -17.38 1.31 12.71
N ASP A 172 -17.55 1.66 11.43
CA ASP A 172 -16.53 1.54 10.41
C ASP A 172 -15.32 2.45 10.70
N GLN A 173 -15.56 3.66 11.22
CA GLN A 173 -14.50 4.57 11.63
C GLN A 173 -13.71 4.03 12.85
N ALA A 174 -14.39 3.42 13.82
CA ALA A 174 -13.73 2.77 14.95
C ALA A 174 -12.89 1.58 14.50
N LEU A 175 -13.42 0.74 13.62
CA LEU A 175 -12.68 -0.37 13.01
C LEU A 175 -11.49 0.14 12.18
N GLY A 176 -11.67 1.21 11.41
CA GLY A 176 -10.59 1.84 10.65
C GLY A 176 -9.44 2.27 11.57
N ARG A 177 -9.74 2.98 12.65
CA ARG A 177 -8.75 3.38 13.66
C ARG A 177 -8.03 2.20 14.30
N PHE A 178 -8.71 1.07 14.48
CA PHE A 178 -8.10 -0.14 15.02
C PHE A 178 -7.22 -0.85 13.97
N LEU A 179 -7.70 -0.98 12.73
CA LEU A 179 -6.97 -1.66 11.64
C LEU A 179 -5.66 -0.96 11.28
N VAL A 180 -5.57 0.35 11.45
CA VAL A 180 -4.33 1.14 11.32
C VAL A 180 -3.22 0.64 12.26
N ARG A 181 -3.59 0.12 13.42
CA ARG A 181 -2.65 -0.37 14.45
C ARG A 181 -2.34 -1.86 14.34
N LEU A 182 -2.97 -2.57 13.40
CA LEU A 182 -2.72 -3.99 13.25
C LEU A 182 -1.37 -4.29 12.61
N PRO A 183 -0.75 -5.42 12.98
CA PRO A 183 0.67 -5.66 12.70
C PRO A 183 0.96 -6.07 11.25
N VAL A 184 -0.05 -6.19 10.40
CA VAL A 184 0.12 -6.65 9.01
C VAL A 184 0.00 -5.47 8.05
N PRO A 185 1.12 -4.90 7.56
CA PRO A 185 1.09 -3.97 6.45
C PRO A 185 0.61 -4.71 5.19
N VAL A 186 -0.18 -4.06 4.35
CA VAL A 186 -0.70 -4.69 3.13
C VAL A 186 -0.46 -3.82 1.90
N VAL A 187 -0.28 -4.46 0.74
CA VAL A 187 -0.16 -3.81 -0.56
C VAL A 187 -1.25 -4.35 -1.47
N ARG A 188 -2.08 -3.44 -1.98
CA ARG A 188 -3.08 -3.76 -3.00
C ARG A 188 -2.42 -3.80 -4.38
N LEU A 189 -2.79 -4.80 -5.16
CA LEU A 189 -2.44 -4.93 -6.57
C LEU A 189 -3.71 -4.97 -7.42
N PRO A 190 -3.71 -4.38 -8.62
CA PRO A 190 -4.81 -4.53 -9.56
C PRO A 190 -4.92 -5.98 -10.04
N VAL A 191 -6.14 -6.47 -10.24
CA VAL A 191 -6.40 -7.82 -10.78
C VAL A 191 -5.74 -8.02 -12.15
N GLY A 192 -5.57 -6.94 -12.93
CA GLY A 192 -4.84 -7.00 -14.21
C GLY A 192 -3.42 -7.59 -14.12
N CYS A 193 -2.81 -7.64 -12.93
CA CYS A 193 -1.52 -8.35 -12.74
C CYS A 193 -1.61 -9.85 -13.03
N LEU A 194 -2.80 -10.46 -13.08
CA LEU A 194 -2.99 -11.85 -13.49
C LEU A 194 -2.62 -12.05 -14.97
N ASP A 195 -3.03 -11.12 -15.82
CA ASP A 195 -2.79 -11.17 -17.26
C ASP A 195 -1.48 -10.47 -17.66
N THR A 196 -1.04 -9.52 -16.84
CA THR A 196 0.09 -8.64 -17.11
C THR A 196 1.06 -8.62 -15.92
N PRO A 197 1.69 -9.76 -15.57
CA PRO A 197 2.47 -9.91 -14.34
C PRO A 197 3.75 -9.07 -14.28
N TRP A 198 4.22 -8.48 -15.36
CA TRP A 198 5.31 -7.50 -15.33
C TRP A 198 4.97 -6.26 -14.52
N TRP A 199 3.68 -5.95 -14.32
CA TRP A 199 3.24 -4.88 -13.42
C TRP A 199 3.53 -5.15 -11.93
N LEU A 200 3.98 -6.35 -11.56
CA LEU A 200 4.52 -6.60 -10.23
C LEU A 200 5.72 -5.71 -9.90
N GLY A 201 6.35 -5.08 -10.89
CA GLY A 201 7.35 -4.04 -10.67
C GLY A 201 6.81 -2.82 -9.89
N LEU A 202 5.49 -2.52 -9.94
CA LEU A 202 4.87 -1.48 -9.11
C LEU A 202 5.09 -1.70 -7.60
N LEU A 203 5.26 -2.96 -7.19
CA LEU A 203 5.50 -3.30 -5.78
C LEU A 203 6.75 -2.62 -5.20
N ALA A 204 7.75 -2.29 -6.01
CA ALA A 204 8.95 -1.62 -5.52
C ALA A 204 8.62 -0.19 -5.03
N HIS A 205 7.71 0.52 -5.68
CA HIS A 205 7.20 1.82 -5.24
C HIS A 205 6.37 1.67 -3.97
N GLU A 206 5.43 0.73 -3.95
CA GLU A 206 4.55 0.50 -2.80
C GLU A 206 5.33 0.06 -1.55
N VAL A 207 6.36 -0.77 -1.71
CA VAL A 207 7.29 -1.12 -0.63
C VAL A 207 8.06 0.10 -0.15
N GLY A 208 8.41 1.04 -1.04
CA GLY A 208 9.02 2.33 -0.69
C GLY A 208 8.21 3.10 0.34
N HIS A 209 6.88 3.17 0.18
CA HIS A 209 6.00 3.78 1.17
C HIS A 209 6.09 3.07 2.54
N HIS A 210 6.05 1.74 2.56
CA HIS A 210 6.19 0.99 3.81
C HIS A 210 7.56 1.18 4.46
N LEU A 211 8.64 1.21 3.69
CA LEU A 211 10.00 1.46 4.20
C LEU A 211 10.09 2.84 4.86
N GLN A 212 9.46 3.85 4.28
CA GLN A 212 9.45 5.19 4.87
C GLN A 212 8.77 5.23 6.25
N TYR A 213 7.78 4.37 6.49
CA TYR A 213 7.06 4.29 7.77
C TYR A 213 7.72 3.37 8.79
N ASP A 214 8.42 2.34 8.34
CA ASP A 214 8.83 1.23 9.18
C ASP A 214 10.33 1.17 9.48
N LEU A 215 11.20 1.88 8.73
CA LEU A 215 12.66 1.81 8.93
C LEU A 215 13.13 2.51 10.20
N LEU A 216 12.47 3.60 10.61
CA LEU A 216 12.78 4.32 11.82
C LEU A 216 11.57 4.35 12.78
N PRO A 217 11.80 4.39 14.10
CA PRO A 217 10.71 4.52 15.06
C PRO A 217 9.94 5.84 14.89
N GLU A 218 8.70 5.87 15.38
CA GLU A 218 7.88 7.07 15.51
C GLU A 218 7.74 7.91 14.22
N LEU A 219 7.77 7.25 13.05
CA LEU A 219 7.68 7.90 11.74
C LEU A 219 8.80 8.94 11.48
N ALA A 220 9.92 8.80 12.16
CA ALA A 220 11.01 9.78 12.06
C ALA A 220 11.52 9.94 10.63
N LEU A 221 11.55 8.86 9.83
CA LEU A 221 11.98 8.92 8.44
C LEU A 221 11.00 9.73 7.57
N VAL A 222 9.69 9.64 7.82
CA VAL A 222 8.68 10.44 7.09
C VAL A 222 8.92 11.94 7.31
N ALA A 223 9.14 12.32 8.57
CA ALA A 223 9.39 13.72 8.94
C ALA A 223 10.71 14.21 8.33
N GLU A 224 11.78 13.43 8.43
CA GLU A 224 13.10 13.83 7.94
C GLU A 224 13.15 13.95 6.42
N VAL A 225 12.60 13.00 5.68
CA VAL A 225 12.47 13.09 4.21
C VAL A 225 11.68 14.33 3.82
N GLY A 226 10.61 14.66 4.55
CA GLY A 226 9.84 15.88 4.37
C GLY A 226 10.68 17.14 4.53
N GLU A 227 11.52 17.21 5.57
CA GLU A 227 12.42 18.36 5.81
C GLU A 227 13.53 18.46 4.76
N VAL A 228 14.10 17.32 4.35
CA VAL A 228 15.13 17.29 3.28
C VAL A 228 14.57 17.84 1.97
N VAL A 229 13.37 17.38 1.56
CA VAL A 229 12.72 17.83 0.33
C VAL A 229 12.32 19.29 0.42
N ALA A 230 11.72 19.73 1.54
CA ALA A 230 11.32 21.12 1.75
C ALA A 230 12.53 22.06 1.78
N GLY A 231 13.61 21.66 2.44
CA GLY A 231 14.85 22.43 2.51
C GLY A 231 15.54 22.61 1.16
N ALA A 232 15.37 21.65 0.24
CA ALA A 232 15.93 21.74 -1.12
C ALA A 232 15.20 22.74 -2.02
N VAL A 233 13.98 23.15 -1.67
CA VAL A 233 13.14 24.05 -2.48
C VAL A 233 13.35 25.52 -2.17
N ASN A 234 14.30 25.92 -1.43
CA ASN A 234 14.70 27.30 -1.09
C ASN A 234 13.70 28.43 -1.43
N GLY A 235 13.27 29.19 -0.42
CA GLY A 235 12.68 30.53 -0.57
C GLY A 235 11.24 30.69 -0.10
N ASP A 236 10.24 30.10 -0.77
CA ASP A 236 8.83 30.30 -0.41
C ASP A 236 8.35 29.20 0.55
N PRO A 237 7.88 29.56 1.77
CA PRO A 237 7.33 28.58 2.73
C PRO A 237 6.15 27.78 2.20
N LEU A 238 5.31 28.34 1.34
CA LEU A 238 4.16 27.62 0.74
C LEU A 238 4.65 26.55 -0.25
N GLU A 239 5.64 26.88 -1.06
CA GLU A 239 6.25 25.93 -1.98
C GLU A 239 6.99 24.83 -1.20
N ALA A 240 7.76 25.19 -0.19
CA ALA A 240 8.42 24.21 0.68
C ALA A 240 7.41 23.27 1.34
N ALA A 241 6.28 23.78 1.82
CA ALA A 241 5.20 22.97 2.41
C ALA A 241 4.55 22.04 1.36
N ARG A 242 4.35 22.50 0.13
CA ARG A 242 3.82 21.70 -0.97
C ARG A 242 4.75 20.54 -1.32
N TRP A 243 6.04 20.80 -1.50
CA TRP A 243 7.06 19.78 -1.78
C TRP A 243 7.25 18.82 -0.62
N ARG A 244 7.14 19.28 0.64
CA ARG A 244 7.08 18.42 1.82
C ARG A 244 5.90 17.45 1.70
N GLY A 245 4.72 17.90 1.27
CA GLY A 245 3.55 17.04 1.02
C GLY A 245 3.82 15.97 -0.04
N TRP A 246 4.68 16.24 -1.02
CA TRP A 246 5.05 15.30 -2.09
C TRP A 246 6.19 14.34 -1.71
N SER A 247 6.89 14.60 -0.63
CA SER A 247 8.10 13.87 -0.23
C SER A 247 7.89 12.36 -0.12
N ARG A 248 6.66 11.91 0.19
CA ARG A 248 6.31 10.50 0.30
C ARG A 248 6.37 9.79 -1.05
N GLU A 249 5.78 10.41 -2.06
CA GLU A 249 5.81 9.89 -3.45
C GLU A 249 7.23 9.90 -4.01
N LEU A 250 7.95 11.00 -3.81
CA LEU A 250 9.33 11.13 -4.29
C LEU A 250 10.28 10.12 -3.63
N PHE A 251 10.07 9.82 -2.35
CA PHE A 251 10.83 8.76 -1.66
C PHE A 251 10.50 7.37 -2.22
N ALA A 252 9.23 7.05 -2.42
CA ALA A 252 8.80 5.78 -2.98
C ALA A 252 9.30 5.60 -4.43
N ASP A 253 9.24 6.65 -5.24
CA ASP A 253 9.81 6.68 -6.60
C ASP A 253 11.34 6.43 -6.59
N ALA A 254 12.07 7.05 -5.66
CA ALA A 254 13.50 6.83 -5.51
C ALA A 254 13.82 5.39 -5.07
N CYS A 255 13.02 4.81 -4.15
CA CYS A 255 13.13 3.40 -3.76
C CYS A 255 12.89 2.47 -4.95
N ALA A 256 11.86 2.73 -5.74
CA ALA A 256 11.57 1.95 -6.94
C ALA A 256 12.73 1.99 -7.94
N LEU A 257 13.30 3.16 -8.19
CA LEU A 257 14.45 3.32 -9.08
C LEU A 257 15.68 2.56 -8.57
N LEU A 258 15.96 2.62 -7.27
CA LEU A 258 17.08 1.91 -6.66
C LEU A 258 16.89 0.38 -6.64
N ALA A 259 15.63 -0.08 -6.61
CA ALA A 259 15.29 -1.50 -6.62
C ALA A 259 15.28 -2.11 -8.04
N LEU A 260 14.72 -1.39 -9.03
CA LEU A 260 14.45 -1.88 -10.38
C LEU A 260 15.34 -1.24 -11.46
N GLY A 261 16.17 -0.28 -11.08
CA GLY A 261 16.93 0.51 -12.07
C GLY A 261 16.00 1.30 -13.00
N PRO A 262 16.42 1.56 -14.26
CA PRO A 262 15.66 2.36 -15.21
C PRO A 262 14.27 1.81 -15.55
N ALA A 263 14.01 0.50 -15.31
CA ALA A 263 12.68 -0.08 -15.53
C ALA A 263 11.60 0.60 -14.69
N ALA A 264 11.94 1.16 -13.52
CA ALA A 264 11.02 1.94 -12.69
C ALA A 264 10.44 3.16 -13.41
N ILE A 265 11.25 3.85 -14.23
CA ILE A 265 10.79 5.01 -15.00
C ILE A 265 9.70 4.59 -15.99
N GLY A 266 9.93 3.48 -16.70
CA GLY A 266 8.96 2.95 -17.65
C GLY A 266 7.63 2.52 -17.01
N VAL A 267 7.69 1.95 -15.81
CA VAL A 267 6.49 1.60 -15.03
C VAL A 267 5.71 2.86 -14.66
N THR A 268 6.38 3.85 -14.08
CA THR A 268 5.74 5.11 -13.67
C THR A 268 5.18 5.85 -14.89
N LEU A 269 5.92 5.88 -16.00
CA LEU A 269 5.44 6.47 -17.25
C LEU A 269 4.11 5.86 -17.69
N GLN A 270 3.98 4.53 -17.67
CA GLN A 270 2.75 3.87 -18.13
C GLN A 270 1.56 4.10 -17.19
N VAL A 271 1.80 4.22 -15.89
CA VAL A 271 0.75 4.52 -14.91
C VAL A 271 0.27 5.97 -15.04
N GLU A 272 1.22 6.89 -15.28
CA GLU A 272 0.96 8.33 -15.29
C GLU A 272 0.62 8.85 -16.70
N LEU A 273 0.80 8.05 -17.75
CA LEU A 273 0.60 8.50 -19.13
C LEU A 273 -0.89 8.81 -19.38
N GLY A 274 -1.14 10.02 -19.82
CA GLY A 274 -2.47 10.53 -20.13
C GLY A 274 -2.43 11.72 -21.06
N GLY A 275 -3.57 12.39 -21.25
CA GLY A 275 -3.62 13.66 -21.98
C GLY A 275 -2.83 14.75 -21.25
N GLU A 276 -2.51 15.83 -21.96
CA GLU A 276 -1.72 16.94 -21.42
C GLU A 276 -2.27 17.48 -20.10
N ALA A 277 -3.58 17.64 -19.99
CA ALA A 277 -4.23 18.11 -18.77
C ALA A 277 -3.94 17.18 -17.57
N THR A 278 -3.90 15.86 -17.78
CA THR A 278 -3.57 14.86 -16.77
C THR A 278 -2.10 14.95 -16.39
N LEU A 279 -1.20 15.04 -17.36
CA LEU A 279 0.24 15.12 -17.11
C LEU A 279 0.65 16.36 -16.33
N LEU A 280 -0.14 17.44 -16.41
CA LEU A 280 0.08 18.70 -15.70
C LEU A 280 -0.72 18.81 -14.39
N ASP A 281 -1.53 17.82 -14.04
CA ASP A 281 -2.40 17.86 -12.84
C ASP A 281 -1.79 17.10 -11.66
N GLY A 282 -1.46 17.80 -10.59
CA GLY A 282 -0.97 17.24 -9.33
C GLY A 282 -2.09 16.81 -8.37
N GLY A 283 -3.25 16.34 -8.86
CA GLY A 283 -4.30 15.76 -8.00
C GLY A 283 -4.72 16.68 -6.84
N ARG A 284 -5.02 17.95 -7.12
CA ARG A 284 -5.33 18.99 -6.12
C ARG A 284 -4.18 19.24 -5.11
N GLY A 285 -2.92 19.06 -5.55
CA GLY A 285 -1.72 19.31 -4.75
C GLY A 285 -1.31 18.20 -3.80
N ARG A 286 -2.01 17.06 -3.79
CA ARG A 286 -1.64 15.88 -2.98
C ARG A 286 -0.45 15.11 -3.56
N TYR A 287 -0.33 15.10 -4.89
CA TYR A 287 0.71 14.40 -5.62
C TYR A 287 1.49 15.40 -6.49
N PRO A 288 2.77 15.16 -6.78
CA PRO A 288 3.45 15.87 -7.85
C PRO A 288 2.69 15.66 -9.17
N ALA A 289 2.68 16.66 -10.05
CA ALA A 289 2.19 16.45 -11.40
C ALA A 289 2.98 15.30 -12.06
N PRO A 290 2.36 14.41 -12.86
CA PRO A 290 3.04 13.30 -13.51
C PRO A 290 4.33 13.70 -14.24
N VAL A 291 4.32 14.83 -14.94
CA VAL A 291 5.51 15.36 -15.61
C VAL A 291 6.66 15.64 -14.63
N VAL A 292 6.36 16.09 -13.42
CA VAL A 292 7.37 16.36 -12.37
C VAL A 292 7.92 15.04 -11.81
N ARG A 293 7.06 14.03 -11.58
CA ARG A 293 7.50 12.69 -11.14
C ARG A 293 8.45 12.04 -12.15
N LEU A 294 8.05 12.07 -13.43
CA LEU A 294 8.87 11.50 -14.50
C LEU A 294 10.23 12.21 -14.64
N ALA A 295 10.23 13.54 -14.59
CA ALA A 295 11.47 14.33 -14.60
C ALA A 295 12.33 14.03 -13.37
N PHE A 296 11.74 13.85 -12.19
CA PHE A 296 12.46 13.51 -10.97
C PHE A 296 13.12 12.12 -11.08
N LEU A 297 12.41 11.11 -11.56
CA LEU A 297 12.98 9.77 -11.79
C LEU A 297 14.10 9.79 -12.83
N ALA A 298 13.93 10.53 -13.94
CA ALA A 298 14.97 10.70 -14.96
C ALA A 298 16.21 11.37 -14.39
N GLU A 299 16.04 12.41 -13.58
CA GLU A 299 17.12 13.13 -12.93
C GLU A 299 17.85 12.27 -11.88
N LEU A 300 17.12 11.50 -11.07
CA LEU A 300 17.74 10.51 -10.17
C LEU A 300 18.58 9.51 -10.94
N ALA A 301 18.06 8.97 -12.05
CA ALA A 301 18.79 8.01 -12.89
C ALA A 301 20.07 8.65 -13.48
N ARG A 302 19.99 9.92 -13.90
CA ARG A 302 21.13 10.68 -14.40
C ARG A 302 22.20 10.87 -13.31
N GLN A 303 21.83 11.28 -12.10
CA GLN A 303 22.76 11.48 -10.97
C GLN A 303 23.38 10.16 -10.51
N LEU A 304 22.63 9.06 -10.53
CA LEU A 304 23.11 7.72 -10.24
C LEU A 304 23.88 7.08 -11.39
N ARG A 305 24.00 7.76 -12.53
CA ARG A 305 24.66 7.23 -13.74
C ARG A 305 24.05 5.93 -14.27
N LEU A 306 22.72 5.80 -14.12
CA LEU A 306 21.94 4.65 -14.60
C LEU A 306 21.54 4.81 -16.07
N SER A 307 22.01 5.82 -16.74
CA SER A 307 21.51 6.36 -17.99
C SER A 307 21.20 5.28 -19.03
N PRO A 308 19.95 4.99 -19.31
CA PRO A 308 19.52 4.52 -20.63
C PRO A 308 19.57 5.71 -21.60
N GLN A 309 19.70 5.42 -22.88
CA GLN A 309 19.83 6.46 -23.91
C GLN A 309 18.60 7.37 -24.00
N ASP A 310 17.43 6.93 -23.54
CA ASP A 310 16.20 7.71 -23.43
C ASP A 310 15.27 7.10 -22.37
N PRO A 311 15.34 7.52 -21.09
CA PRO A 311 14.56 6.92 -20.03
C PRO A 311 13.06 7.19 -20.15
N LEU A 312 12.66 8.21 -20.90
CA LEU A 312 11.28 8.63 -21.03
C LEU A 312 10.67 8.29 -22.39
N GLY A 313 11.39 7.51 -23.25
CA GLY A 313 10.84 7.05 -24.54
C GLY A 313 10.50 8.20 -25.50
N GLY A 314 11.26 9.27 -25.50
CA GLY A 314 11.01 10.47 -26.31
C GLY A 314 10.10 11.50 -25.67
N LEU A 315 9.55 11.24 -24.46
CA LEU A 315 8.81 12.25 -23.70
C LEU A 315 9.81 13.28 -23.14
N ASP A 316 9.81 14.48 -23.66
CA ASP A 316 10.57 15.61 -23.09
C ASP A 316 9.63 16.42 -22.17
N PRO A 317 9.85 16.40 -20.84
CA PRO A 317 9.05 17.19 -19.92
C PRO A 317 9.07 18.71 -20.24
N ALA A 318 10.15 19.21 -20.81
CA ALA A 318 10.26 20.60 -21.18
C ALA A 318 9.32 20.96 -22.35
N LEU A 319 9.11 20.06 -23.29
CA LEU A 319 8.16 20.28 -24.40
C LEU A 319 6.71 20.34 -23.92
N LEU A 320 6.34 19.54 -22.91
CA LEU A 320 4.98 19.55 -22.33
C LEU A 320 4.69 20.87 -21.61
N THR A 321 5.71 21.56 -21.13
CA THR A 321 5.57 22.83 -20.41
C THR A 321 5.86 24.05 -21.28
N ALA A 322 6.25 23.86 -22.57
CA ALA A 322 6.49 24.95 -23.49
C ALA A 322 5.16 25.70 -23.77
N PRO A 323 5.20 27.04 -23.92
CA PRO A 323 4.04 27.80 -24.37
C PRO A 323 3.65 27.32 -25.77
N HIS A 324 2.41 26.98 -26.01
CA HIS A 324 1.93 26.68 -27.36
C HIS A 324 2.09 27.95 -28.20
N ALA A 325 2.93 27.89 -29.22
CA ALA A 325 2.91 28.87 -30.30
C ALA A 325 1.57 28.64 -31.02
N GLY A 326 0.62 29.57 -30.83
CA GLY A 326 -0.78 29.48 -31.22
C GLY A 326 -1.03 28.73 -32.54
N GLY A 327 -1.39 27.47 -32.40
CA GLY A 327 -1.92 26.61 -33.44
C GLY A 327 -3.41 26.49 -33.22
N GLU A 328 -4.19 26.64 -34.28
CA GLU A 328 -5.65 26.53 -34.31
C GLU A 328 -6.09 25.25 -33.62
N ALA A 329 -7.01 25.38 -32.66
CA ALA A 329 -7.61 24.25 -31.95
C ALA A 329 -8.35 23.38 -32.96
N ASP A 330 -7.86 22.17 -33.20
CA ASP A 330 -8.60 21.14 -33.92
C ASP A 330 -9.77 20.67 -33.02
N GLY A 331 -10.97 21.03 -33.46
CA GLY A 331 -12.20 20.96 -32.67
C GLY A 331 -12.81 19.55 -32.60
N THR A 332 -12.13 18.61 -31.96
CA THR A 332 -12.72 17.32 -31.53
C THR A 332 -12.64 17.16 -30.02
N THR A 333 -13.56 17.83 -29.34
CA THR A 333 -13.80 17.59 -27.91
C THR A 333 -14.95 16.62 -27.75
N ASP A 334 -14.67 15.37 -27.44
CA ASP A 334 -15.62 14.50 -26.75
C ASP A 334 -15.74 15.00 -25.30
N SER A 335 -16.71 15.91 -25.10
CA SER A 335 -17.02 16.49 -23.79
C SER A 335 -17.88 15.51 -23.01
N GLU A 336 -17.40 15.00 -21.88
CA GLU A 336 -18.27 14.39 -20.87
C GLU A 336 -19.27 15.45 -20.35
N PRO A 337 -20.56 15.11 -20.23
CA PRO A 337 -21.59 16.05 -19.76
C PRO A 337 -21.54 16.18 -18.25
N GLY A 338 -21.18 17.34 -17.72
CA GLY A 338 -21.39 17.64 -16.30
C GLY A 338 -20.51 18.68 -15.61
N ILE A 339 -19.64 19.39 -16.31
CA ILE A 339 -18.90 20.52 -15.70
C ILE A 339 -19.36 21.78 -16.39
N GLU A 340 -20.10 22.64 -15.67
CA GLU A 340 -20.45 23.98 -16.17
C GLU A 340 -19.13 24.75 -16.43
N PRO A 341 -18.98 25.39 -17.61
CA PRO A 341 -17.81 26.21 -17.88
C PRO A 341 -17.89 27.48 -17.02
N ASP A 342 -16.87 27.67 -16.20
CA ASP A 342 -16.64 28.95 -15.53
C ASP A 342 -16.28 29.99 -16.62
N ASP A 343 -17.18 30.95 -16.81
CA ASP A 343 -17.07 32.05 -17.79
C ASP A 343 -15.91 33.01 -17.47
N THR A 344 -14.68 32.57 -17.61
CA THR A 344 -13.50 33.45 -17.54
C THR A 344 -12.73 33.40 -18.85
N LYS A 345 -13.02 34.46 -19.67
CA LYS A 345 -12.14 35.11 -20.66
C LYS A 345 -11.04 34.26 -21.32
N ASP A 346 -11.14 34.16 -22.65
CA ASP A 346 -10.07 33.99 -23.69
C ASP A 346 -8.63 33.68 -23.22
N GLY A 347 -8.43 32.66 -22.35
CA GLY A 347 -7.11 32.21 -21.89
C GLY A 347 -6.98 30.71 -22.00
N ASP A 348 -5.82 30.21 -22.40
CA ASP A 348 -5.49 28.79 -22.38
C ASP A 348 -5.68 28.20 -20.95
N PRO A 349 -6.64 27.30 -20.74
CA PRO A 349 -6.95 26.75 -19.41
C PRO A 349 -5.76 25.98 -18.79
N LEU A 350 -4.77 25.57 -19.59
CA LEU A 350 -3.59 24.87 -19.16
C LEU A 350 -2.38 25.78 -18.92
N ALA A 351 -2.44 27.07 -19.31
CA ALA A 351 -1.30 28.00 -19.20
C ALA A 351 -0.74 28.08 -17.77
N ALA A 352 -1.62 28.27 -16.78
CA ALA A 352 -1.22 28.32 -15.38
C ALA A 352 -0.63 27.00 -14.85
N ARG A 353 -1.14 25.85 -15.33
CA ARG A 353 -0.60 24.52 -14.99
C ARG A 353 0.77 24.31 -15.61
N ARG A 354 0.97 24.68 -16.87
CA ARG A 354 2.28 24.62 -17.55
C ARG A 354 3.33 25.49 -16.85
N GLU A 355 2.96 26.71 -16.49
CA GLU A 355 3.86 27.61 -15.77
C GLU A 355 4.29 27.04 -14.42
N ARG A 356 3.31 26.51 -13.66
CA ARG A 356 3.61 25.84 -12.38
C ARG A 356 4.50 24.62 -12.57
N ALA A 357 4.18 23.74 -13.51
CA ALA A 357 4.98 22.56 -13.81
C ALA A 357 6.41 22.93 -14.23
N ARG A 358 6.59 24.00 -15.03
CA ARG A 358 7.92 24.52 -15.39
C ARG A 358 8.70 24.95 -14.15
N ALA A 359 8.08 25.73 -13.26
CA ALA A 359 8.73 26.16 -12.02
C ALA A 359 9.10 24.97 -11.13
N ASP A 360 8.29 23.90 -11.12
CA ASP A 360 8.60 22.67 -10.40
C ASP A 360 9.75 21.89 -11.03
N LEU A 361 9.78 21.79 -12.36
CA LEU A 361 10.87 21.13 -13.09
C LEU A 361 12.24 21.75 -12.81
N GLU A 362 12.31 23.07 -12.65
CA GLU A 362 13.55 23.78 -12.29
C GLU A 362 14.10 23.34 -10.91
N ARG A 363 13.26 22.89 -10.00
CA ARG A 363 13.63 22.43 -8.65
C ARG A 363 14.03 20.95 -8.59
N VAL A 364 13.60 20.16 -9.55
CA VAL A 364 13.82 18.71 -9.60
C VAL A 364 15.29 18.33 -9.38
N PRO A 365 16.30 18.95 -10.05
CA PRO A 365 17.69 18.55 -9.86
C PRO A 365 18.19 18.72 -8.43
N THR A 366 17.78 19.80 -7.76
CA THR A 366 18.20 20.09 -6.38
C THR A 366 17.52 19.14 -5.40
N VAL A 367 16.22 18.87 -5.58
CA VAL A 367 15.47 17.93 -4.74
C VAL A 367 16.02 16.51 -4.90
N ALA A 368 16.28 16.06 -6.12
CA ALA A 368 16.86 14.75 -6.40
C ALA A 368 18.23 14.59 -5.72
N ALA A 369 19.11 15.59 -5.85
CA ALA A 369 20.42 15.59 -5.21
C ALA A 369 20.31 15.55 -3.66
N ALA A 370 19.43 16.35 -3.09
CA ALA A 370 19.20 16.39 -1.65
C ALA A 370 18.74 15.04 -1.12
N LEU A 371 17.75 14.40 -1.77
CA LEU A 371 17.22 13.10 -1.35
C LEU A 371 18.26 11.98 -1.46
N LEU A 372 19.09 11.98 -2.51
CA LEU A 372 20.14 10.97 -2.69
C LEU A 372 21.29 11.09 -1.69
N GLN A 373 21.58 12.30 -1.19
CA GLN A 373 22.76 12.59 -0.39
C GLN A 373 22.46 12.73 1.10
N ALA A 374 21.23 12.97 1.48
CA ALA A 374 20.84 13.16 2.88
C ALA A 374 21.16 11.93 3.74
N PRO A 375 21.69 12.11 4.96
CA PRO A 375 22.04 10.98 5.86
C PRO A 375 20.84 10.44 6.63
N LEU A 376 19.67 10.50 6.10
CA LEU A 376 18.33 10.09 6.59
C LEU A 376 18.34 9.33 7.94
N GLY A 377 18.07 10.01 9.06
CA GLY A 377 17.93 9.41 10.39
C GLY A 377 19.10 8.55 10.85
N GLY A 378 20.31 8.78 10.33
CA GLY A 378 21.46 7.92 10.59
C GLY A 378 21.54 6.67 9.73
N LEU A 379 20.56 6.39 8.86
CA LEU A 379 20.59 5.28 7.88
C LEU A 379 21.68 5.49 6.81
N GLY A 380 22.16 6.72 6.65
CA GLY A 380 23.03 7.12 5.57
C GLY A 380 22.28 7.50 4.30
N PRO A 381 22.99 7.76 3.21
CA PRO A 381 22.36 8.12 1.93
C PRO A 381 21.43 7.04 1.41
N LEU A 382 20.30 7.43 0.80
CA LEU A 382 19.27 6.52 0.31
C LEU A 382 19.81 5.37 -0.58
N PRO A 383 20.79 5.57 -1.49
CA PRO A 383 21.36 4.48 -2.27
C PRO A 383 22.00 3.36 -1.44
N ARG A 384 22.39 3.65 -0.19
CA ARG A 384 22.96 2.62 0.72
C ARG A 384 21.92 1.59 1.14
N LEU A 385 20.65 1.96 1.27
CA LEU A 385 19.57 1.04 1.67
C LEU A 385 19.42 -0.14 0.70
N PHE A 386 19.66 0.08 -0.58
CA PHE A 386 19.60 -0.95 -1.60
C PHE A 386 21.00 -1.43 -2.01
N ARG A 387 22.03 -1.16 -1.19
CA ARG A 387 23.44 -1.45 -1.50
C ARG A 387 23.84 -1.01 -2.90
N PHE A 388 23.23 0.05 -3.37
CA PHE A 388 23.44 0.59 -4.69
C PHE A 388 24.75 1.39 -4.70
N LYS A 389 25.69 0.99 -5.55
CA LYS A 389 26.92 1.72 -5.79
C LYS A 389 26.82 2.34 -7.17
N ALA A 390 26.99 3.65 -7.27
CA ALA A 390 26.92 4.40 -8.53
C ALA A 390 27.85 3.85 -9.65
N ALA A 391 28.90 3.13 -9.27
CA ALA A 391 29.81 2.44 -10.18
C ALA A 391 29.44 0.96 -10.43
N ASP A 392 28.39 0.44 -9.77
CA ASP A 392 28.01 -0.96 -9.86
C ASP A 392 27.10 -1.22 -11.06
N HIS A 393 27.72 -1.22 -12.24
CA HIS A 393 27.05 -1.69 -13.47
C HIS A 393 26.57 -3.15 -13.35
N GLY A 394 26.96 -3.87 -12.30
CA GLY A 394 26.55 -5.25 -12.05
C GLY A 394 25.04 -5.43 -11.92
N ALA A 395 24.35 -4.53 -11.23
CA ALA A 395 22.89 -4.59 -11.13
C ALA A 395 22.21 -4.40 -12.50
N LEU A 396 22.64 -3.41 -13.27
CA LEU A 396 22.14 -3.17 -14.64
C LEU A 396 22.46 -4.34 -15.56
N GLY A 397 23.67 -4.91 -15.46
CA GLY A 397 24.07 -6.09 -16.21
C GLY A 397 23.21 -7.31 -15.87
N ARG A 398 22.86 -7.51 -14.60
CA ARG A 398 21.96 -8.60 -14.20
C ARG A 398 20.55 -8.38 -14.71
N ILE A 399 19.99 -7.17 -14.60
CA ILE A 399 18.66 -6.84 -15.15
C ILE A 399 18.64 -7.06 -16.67
N ALA A 400 19.68 -6.63 -17.39
CA ALA A 400 19.80 -6.88 -18.82
C ALA A 400 19.90 -8.38 -19.14
N GLY A 401 20.67 -9.14 -18.36
CA GLY A 401 20.76 -10.60 -18.47
C GLY A 401 19.42 -11.29 -18.23
N TRP A 402 18.63 -10.84 -17.24
CA TRP A 402 17.27 -11.33 -17.03
C TRP A 402 16.36 -11.01 -18.23
N ALA A 403 16.44 -9.80 -18.78
CA ALA A 403 15.65 -9.45 -19.96
C ALA A 403 16.00 -10.35 -21.16
N GLU A 404 17.27 -10.56 -21.45
CA GLU A 404 17.74 -11.43 -22.51
C GLU A 404 17.28 -12.89 -22.30
N ALA A 405 17.44 -13.42 -21.10
CA ALA A 405 16.99 -14.78 -20.77
C ALA A 405 15.47 -14.96 -20.89
N LEU A 406 14.69 -13.94 -20.52
CA LEU A 406 13.24 -13.94 -20.67
C LEU A 406 12.80 -13.88 -22.14
N GLU A 407 13.46 -13.08 -22.97
CA GLU A 407 13.19 -12.98 -24.41
C GLU A 407 13.44 -14.33 -25.10
N HIS A 408 14.51 -15.06 -24.72
CA HIS A 408 14.86 -16.37 -25.28
C HIS A 408 14.12 -17.54 -24.63
N GLY A 409 13.40 -17.34 -23.53
CA GLY A 409 12.73 -18.41 -22.79
C GLY A 409 13.67 -19.27 -21.94
N ASP A 410 14.91 -18.81 -21.71
CA ASP A 410 15.97 -19.52 -20.99
C ASP A 410 16.06 -19.13 -19.51
N ALA A 411 15.25 -18.17 -19.07
CA ALA A 411 15.24 -17.69 -17.69
C ALA A 411 14.99 -18.85 -16.71
N ARG A 412 15.81 -18.93 -15.66
CA ARG A 412 15.68 -19.92 -14.59
C ARG A 412 15.65 -19.22 -13.24
N PRO A 413 14.87 -19.72 -12.27
CA PRO A 413 14.85 -19.13 -10.93
C PRO A 413 16.24 -19.17 -10.28
N GLU A 414 16.61 -18.06 -9.67
CA GLU A 414 17.82 -17.93 -8.86
C GLU A 414 17.40 -17.65 -7.40
N PRO A 415 17.75 -18.52 -6.43
CA PRO A 415 17.35 -18.38 -5.04
C PRO A 415 18.23 -17.36 -4.29
N THR A 416 18.26 -16.11 -4.79
CA THR A 416 19.00 -15.01 -4.18
C THR A 416 18.06 -13.87 -3.81
N LEU A 417 18.41 -13.08 -2.80
CA LEU A 417 17.56 -12.00 -2.29
C LEU A 417 17.12 -11.00 -3.36
N ARG A 418 17.97 -10.73 -4.37
CA ARG A 418 17.69 -9.70 -5.39
C ARG A 418 17.03 -10.26 -6.66
N ALA A 419 17.08 -11.55 -6.88
CA ALA A 419 16.70 -12.16 -8.14
C ALA A 419 15.25 -11.82 -8.55
N ALA A 420 14.30 -11.86 -7.62
CA ALA A 420 12.90 -11.61 -7.94
C ALA A 420 12.67 -10.18 -8.47
N ARG A 421 13.23 -9.14 -7.82
CA ARG A 421 13.07 -7.77 -8.29
C ARG A 421 13.86 -7.49 -9.56
N GLU A 422 15.06 -8.06 -9.70
CA GLU A 422 15.88 -7.92 -10.92
C GLU A 422 15.22 -8.61 -12.12
N ALA A 423 14.62 -9.77 -11.93
CA ALA A 423 13.84 -10.47 -12.96
C ALA A 423 12.55 -9.72 -13.31
N ALA A 424 11.86 -9.12 -12.32
CA ALA A 424 10.70 -8.25 -12.56
C ALA A 424 11.10 -7.01 -13.39
N ALA A 425 12.24 -6.41 -13.08
CA ALA A 425 12.81 -5.29 -13.87
C ALA A 425 13.17 -5.74 -15.30
N GLY A 426 13.77 -6.92 -15.45
CA GLY A 426 14.05 -7.52 -16.76
C GLY A 426 12.78 -7.73 -17.59
N ALA A 427 11.71 -8.24 -16.96
CA ALA A 427 10.42 -8.43 -17.62
C ALA A 427 9.81 -7.11 -18.11
N LEU A 428 9.94 -6.04 -17.34
CA LEU A 428 9.50 -4.70 -17.75
C LEU A 428 10.29 -4.20 -18.97
N LEU A 429 11.61 -4.44 -19.03
CA LEU A 429 12.41 -4.09 -20.20
C LEU A 429 11.99 -4.89 -21.44
N VAL A 430 11.71 -6.19 -21.28
CA VAL A 430 11.18 -7.04 -22.37
C VAL A 430 9.86 -6.49 -22.87
N TRP A 431 8.92 -6.22 -21.94
CA TRP A 431 7.63 -5.66 -22.29
C TRP A 431 7.75 -4.34 -23.07
N GLN A 432 8.63 -3.41 -22.65
CA GLN A 432 8.87 -2.14 -23.34
C GLN A 432 9.40 -2.35 -24.76
N ARG A 433 10.34 -3.28 -24.95
CA ARG A 433 10.86 -3.61 -26.28
C ARG A 433 9.78 -4.22 -27.17
N LEU A 434 8.96 -5.13 -26.65
CA LEU A 434 7.86 -5.75 -27.35
C LEU A 434 6.78 -4.71 -27.73
N ALA A 435 6.50 -3.73 -26.87
CA ALA A 435 5.55 -2.65 -27.18
C ALA A 435 5.98 -1.82 -28.41
N ALA A 436 7.30 -1.73 -28.67
CA ALA A 436 7.85 -1.05 -29.86
C ALA A 436 7.89 -1.94 -31.11
N THR A 437 7.52 -3.22 -31.02
CA THR A 437 7.56 -4.16 -32.15
C THR A 437 6.36 -3.92 -33.10
N ALA A 438 6.63 -3.82 -34.40
CA ALA A 438 5.61 -3.49 -35.40
C ALA A 438 4.64 -4.63 -35.72
N ASP A 439 5.03 -5.91 -35.49
CA ASP A 439 4.18 -7.08 -35.76
C ASP A 439 3.30 -7.41 -34.56
N ASP A 440 1.99 -7.20 -34.71
CA ASP A 440 0.99 -7.42 -33.64
C ASP A 440 0.88 -8.89 -33.22
N ALA A 441 0.97 -9.83 -34.15
CA ALA A 441 0.85 -11.26 -33.86
C ALA A 441 2.07 -11.76 -33.09
N GLN A 442 3.26 -11.40 -33.53
CA GLN A 442 4.50 -11.74 -32.88
C GLN A 442 4.57 -11.12 -31.47
N ARG A 443 4.13 -9.86 -31.33
CA ARG A 443 4.03 -9.18 -30.05
C ARG A 443 3.10 -9.90 -29.09
N ALA A 444 1.88 -10.24 -29.55
CA ALA A 444 0.89 -10.93 -28.72
C ALA A 444 1.40 -12.30 -28.24
N GLU A 445 2.05 -13.08 -29.11
CA GLU A 445 2.65 -14.37 -28.74
C GLU A 445 3.77 -14.20 -27.69
N ALA A 446 4.67 -13.24 -27.89
CA ALA A 446 5.77 -12.97 -26.97
C ALA A 446 5.27 -12.49 -25.60
N LEU A 447 4.26 -11.61 -25.58
CA LEU A 447 3.61 -11.16 -24.33
C LEU A 447 2.90 -12.33 -23.63
N GLY A 448 2.23 -13.21 -24.36
CA GLY A 448 1.60 -14.42 -23.80
C GLY A 448 2.63 -15.36 -23.15
N ARG A 449 3.79 -15.58 -23.79
CA ARG A 449 4.89 -16.35 -23.18
C ARG A 449 5.44 -15.67 -21.91
N LEU A 450 5.63 -14.37 -21.94
CA LEU A 450 6.10 -13.60 -20.79
C LEU A 450 5.09 -13.69 -19.65
N ALA A 451 3.80 -13.50 -19.92
CA ALA A 451 2.73 -13.57 -18.92
C ALA A 451 2.66 -14.94 -18.24
N GLY A 452 2.73 -16.02 -19.02
CA GLY A 452 2.70 -17.39 -18.47
C GLY A 452 3.98 -17.81 -17.74
N GLY A 453 5.14 -17.31 -18.18
CA GLY A 453 6.45 -17.72 -17.64
C GLY A 453 6.92 -16.91 -16.41
N LEU A 454 6.50 -15.67 -16.29
CA LEU A 454 7.02 -14.75 -15.27
C LEU A 454 6.60 -15.11 -13.83
N PRO A 455 5.31 -15.40 -13.52
CA PRO A 455 4.94 -15.72 -12.15
C PRO A 455 5.66 -16.94 -11.57
N PRO A 456 5.75 -18.10 -12.23
CA PRO A 456 6.50 -19.23 -11.68
C PRO A 456 8.00 -18.95 -11.57
N LEU A 457 8.58 -18.16 -12.47
CA LEU A 457 9.98 -17.74 -12.39
C LEU A 457 10.23 -16.91 -11.12
N LEU A 458 9.45 -15.85 -10.91
CA LEU A 458 9.58 -14.98 -9.74
C LEU A 458 9.34 -15.74 -8.44
N ALA A 459 8.29 -16.56 -8.39
CA ALA A 459 7.98 -17.40 -7.25
C ALA A 459 9.09 -18.39 -6.90
N GLY A 460 9.84 -18.85 -7.92
CA GLY A 460 10.99 -19.74 -7.79
C GLY A 460 12.28 -19.03 -7.34
N CYS A 461 12.35 -17.69 -7.44
CA CYS A 461 13.49 -16.90 -6.94
C CYS A 461 13.53 -16.79 -5.40
N ARG A 462 12.74 -17.60 -4.70
CA ARG A 462 12.70 -17.63 -3.25
C ARG A 462 14.05 -17.98 -2.66
N GLU A 463 14.58 -17.07 -1.83
CA GLU A 463 15.79 -17.31 -1.06
C GLU A 463 15.64 -18.55 -0.18
N ALA A 464 16.68 -19.38 -0.13
CA ALA A 464 16.68 -20.61 0.66
C ALA A 464 16.57 -20.28 2.16
N GLY A 465 15.74 -21.05 2.88
CA GLY A 465 15.53 -20.92 4.31
C GLY A 465 14.09 -20.62 4.70
N THR A 466 13.85 -20.62 6.01
CA THR A 466 12.54 -20.24 6.56
C THR A 466 12.51 -18.74 6.79
N ARG A 467 11.40 -18.11 6.46
CA ARG A 467 11.10 -16.70 6.83
C ARG A 467 10.40 -16.59 8.18
N ALA A 468 10.17 -17.73 8.86
CA ALA A 468 9.68 -17.76 10.22
C ALA A 468 10.74 -17.16 11.15
N GLY A 469 10.34 -16.17 11.98
CA GLY A 469 11.25 -15.46 12.88
C GLY A 469 11.99 -14.26 12.28
N GLU A 470 11.75 -13.93 10.99
CA GLU A 470 12.25 -12.67 10.41
C GLU A 470 11.56 -11.42 10.97
N ASP A 471 10.34 -11.55 11.50
CA ASP A 471 9.71 -10.54 12.33
C ASP A 471 10.27 -10.68 13.77
N ALA A 472 11.07 -9.71 14.19
CA ALA A 472 11.72 -9.71 15.51
C ALA A 472 10.77 -9.36 16.66
N ARG A 473 9.56 -8.87 16.35
CA ARG A 473 8.60 -8.41 17.36
C ARG A 473 7.93 -9.57 18.08
N ALA A 474 7.60 -9.38 19.35
CA ALA A 474 6.76 -10.31 20.08
C ALA A 474 5.29 -10.16 19.67
N PRO A 475 4.49 -11.23 19.68
CA PRO A 475 3.05 -11.11 19.52
C PRO A 475 2.43 -10.23 20.62
N GLU A 476 1.53 -9.33 20.24
CA GLU A 476 0.85 -8.42 21.15
C GLU A 476 -0.63 -8.82 21.32
N ASP A 477 -1.12 -8.80 22.57
CA ASP A 477 -2.55 -8.93 22.85
C ASP A 477 -3.20 -7.55 23.00
N ARG A 478 -3.97 -7.14 22.02
CA ARG A 478 -4.78 -5.91 22.02
C ARG A 478 -6.27 -6.18 22.15
N GLY A 479 -6.64 -7.36 22.64
CA GLY A 479 -8.06 -7.75 22.76
C GLY A 479 -8.84 -6.83 23.66
N GLY A 480 -8.27 -6.35 24.76
CA GLY A 480 -8.88 -5.38 25.66
C GLY A 480 -9.10 -4.02 25.01
N GLU A 481 -8.16 -3.54 24.19
CA GLU A 481 -8.30 -2.31 23.42
C GLU A 481 -9.41 -2.43 22.37
N LEU A 482 -9.46 -3.52 21.61
CA LEU A 482 -10.53 -3.78 20.66
C LEU A 482 -11.90 -3.85 21.36
N ALA A 483 -12.00 -4.56 22.48
CA ALA A 483 -13.24 -4.63 23.24
C ALA A 483 -13.71 -3.25 23.74
N ALA A 484 -12.79 -2.37 24.15
CA ALA A 484 -13.10 -1.00 24.54
C ALA A 484 -13.63 -0.18 23.37
N LEU A 485 -12.99 -0.25 22.21
CA LEU A 485 -13.46 0.41 20.98
C LEU A 485 -14.84 -0.10 20.52
N LEU A 486 -15.11 -1.41 20.69
CA LEU A 486 -16.40 -1.97 20.37
C LEU A 486 -17.51 -1.45 21.31
N ARG A 487 -17.20 -1.18 22.59
CA ARG A 487 -18.14 -0.55 23.53
C ARG A 487 -18.43 0.90 23.18
N GLU A 488 -17.39 1.64 22.77
CA GLU A 488 -17.53 3.01 22.27
C GLU A 488 -18.39 3.08 21.01
N ALA A 489 -18.15 2.21 20.04
CA ALA A 489 -18.87 2.15 18.76
C ALA A 489 -20.32 1.66 18.90
N ILE A 490 -20.57 0.78 19.87
CA ILE A 490 -21.91 0.20 20.15
C ILE A 490 -22.13 0.27 21.64
N PRO A 491 -22.63 1.40 22.17
CA PRO A 491 -22.90 1.57 23.59
C PRO A 491 -24.03 0.66 24.08
N ASP A 492 -24.05 0.42 25.39
CA ASP A 492 -25.11 -0.38 26.02
C ASP A 492 -26.47 0.29 25.86
N ALA A 493 -27.52 -0.54 25.68
CA ALA A 493 -28.86 -0.05 25.40
C ALA A 493 -29.45 0.85 26.50
N THR A 494 -28.92 0.80 27.73
CA THR A 494 -29.29 1.67 28.85
C THR A 494 -28.70 3.08 28.74
N ALA A 495 -27.54 3.24 28.17
CA ALA A 495 -26.91 4.57 27.97
C ALA A 495 -27.61 5.40 26.88
N ALA A 496 -28.23 4.74 25.89
CA ALA A 496 -28.98 5.41 24.84
C ALA A 496 -30.35 5.96 25.31
N MET A 497 -30.93 5.42 26.37
CA MET A 497 -32.22 5.90 26.90
C MET A 497 -32.08 7.15 27.80
N ASP A 498 -30.92 7.34 28.43
CA ASP A 498 -30.67 8.52 29.29
C ASP A 498 -30.31 9.75 28.44
N GLY A 499 -29.80 9.61 27.22
CA GLY A 499 -29.50 10.70 26.30
C GLY A 499 -30.74 11.30 25.62
N ASP A 500 -31.78 10.51 25.37
CA ASP A 500 -33.04 10.99 24.77
C ASP A 500 -33.99 11.65 25.78
N ALA A 501 -33.82 11.39 27.08
CA ALA A 501 -34.64 11.99 28.12
C ALA A 501 -34.37 13.50 28.33
N ASP A 502 -33.17 13.98 28.04
CA ASP A 502 -32.77 15.38 28.15
C ASP A 502 -33.19 16.23 26.94
N LEU A 503 -33.52 15.62 25.79
CA LEU A 503 -34.00 16.36 24.62
C LEU A 503 -35.50 16.69 24.67
N ASP A 504 -36.30 15.94 25.44
CA ASP A 504 -37.74 16.15 25.54
C ASP A 504 -38.13 17.16 26.67
N ALA A 505 -37.21 17.50 27.56
CA ALA A 505 -37.41 18.48 28.63
C ALA A 505 -37.29 19.94 28.14
N GLY A 506 -36.69 20.18 26.97
CA GLY A 506 -36.49 21.52 26.40
C GLY A 506 -37.62 22.07 25.52
N ALA A 507 -38.65 21.26 25.18
CA ALA A 507 -39.68 21.62 24.21
C ALA A 507 -41.05 22.07 24.84
N ARG A 508 -41.10 22.27 26.13
CA ARG A 508 -42.32 22.74 26.83
C ARG A 508 -42.10 24.03 27.61
N VAL A 509 -41.59 25.09 27.00
CA VAL A 509 -41.82 26.49 27.45
C VAL A 509 -41.56 27.41 26.26
N SER A 510 -42.57 27.76 25.50
CA SER A 510 -42.94 29.11 25.03
C SER A 510 -44.02 29.02 23.95
#